data_d7b3659080d59b226da0e27b44f9f52f
#
_entry.id   d7b3659080d59b226da0e27b44f9f52f
#
_cell.length_a   1.000
_cell.length_b   1.000
_cell.length_c   1.000
_cell.angle_alpha   90.00
_cell.angle_beta   90.00
_cell.angle_gamma   90.00
#
_symmetry.space_group_name_H-M   'P 1'
#
loop_
_entity.id
_entity.type
_entity.pdbx_description
1 polymer ?
#
loop_
_entity_poly.entity_id
_entity_poly.type
_entity_poly.pdbx_seq_one_letter_code
_entity_poly.pdbx_strand_id
1 'polypeptide(L)'
;MTQDLFQAPDYYQLDELLTEEQLLVRDAAREWVKREVSPIIEEAAQQAKFPTSIVKGLAEIGAFGPYIPEEYGGAGLDQMSYGLIMQEIERGDSGVRSTASVQSSLVMYPIWKYGCEAQKQKYLPKLASGEFLGCFGLTEPNHGSNPGGMETKIKDMGDHYLLNGAKMWISNAPFADIAVVWAKNEKGRIKGLIVERGMEGFTTPETHNKWSLRASATGELIFDNVKIPKDNILPNKDGLGAPLGCLDSARYGIAWGAIGAAMDCYDTALRYAKERMQFGKPIGAFQLQQKKLAEMITEITKAQLLTWRLGTLKDQGKATTAQISMAKRNNVEMAIHIAREARQILGAMGITGEYSIMRHMMNLESVITYEGTHDIHLLITGMDITGLSAFK
;
A
#
# COMPACT_ATOMS: atom_id res chain seq x y z
N MET A 1 13.62 22.19 14.63
CA MET A 1 12.65 21.42 15.44
C MET A 1 11.80 20.63 14.47
N THR A 2 11.84 19.31 14.53
CA THR A 2 10.95 18.44 13.75
C THR A 2 9.53 18.69 14.25
N GLN A 3 8.70 19.25 13.39
CA GLN A 3 7.32 19.61 13.71
C GLN A 3 6.48 18.32 13.77
N ASP A 4 5.59 18.21 14.75
CA ASP A 4 4.68 17.05 14.81
C ASP A 4 3.83 17.00 13.55
N LEU A 5 3.69 15.78 12.97
CA LEU A 5 3.01 15.60 11.70
C LEU A 5 1.48 15.71 11.81
N PHE A 6 0.90 15.45 12.97
CA PHE A 6 -0.53 15.52 13.16
C PHE A 6 -0.87 15.96 14.57
N GLN A 7 -1.49 17.13 14.67
CA GLN A 7 -1.92 17.77 15.92
C GLN A 7 -3.41 18.13 15.91
N ALA A 8 -4.18 17.58 14.98
CA ALA A 8 -5.60 17.85 14.89
C ALA A 8 -6.34 17.43 16.18
N PRO A 9 -7.42 18.15 16.56
CA PRO A 9 -8.20 17.79 17.72
C PRO A 9 -8.79 16.37 17.59
N ASP A 10 -8.63 15.56 18.61
CA ASP A 10 -9.30 14.26 18.73
C ASP A 10 -10.57 14.40 19.56
N TYR A 11 -11.69 14.65 18.90
CA TYR A 11 -12.99 14.84 19.57
C TYR A 11 -13.60 13.55 20.13
N TYR A 12 -13.12 12.39 19.70
CA TYR A 12 -13.70 11.10 20.03
C TYR A 12 -12.76 10.22 20.86
N GLN A 13 -11.62 10.77 21.31
CA GLN A 13 -10.63 10.05 22.14
C GLN A 13 -10.26 8.70 21.53
N LEU A 14 -9.92 8.71 20.23
CA LEU A 14 -9.68 7.49 19.45
C LEU A 14 -8.49 6.68 19.96
N ASP A 15 -7.54 7.33 20.63
CA ASP A 15 -6.40 6.65 21.25
C ASP A 15 -6.86 5.70 22.39
N GLU A 16 -7.98 5.97 23.06
CA GLU A 16 -8.55 5.07 24.09
C GLU A 16 -9.06 3.74 23.51
N LEU A 17 -9.26 3.67 22.19
CA LEU A 17 -9.69 2.46 21.50
C LEU A 17 -8.51 1.51 21.17
N LEU A 18 -7.28 1.94 21.40
CA LEU A 18 -6.04 1.21 21.09
C LEU A 18 -5.39 0.69 22.36
N THR A 19 -4.68 -0.43 22.25
CA THR A 19 -3.84 -0.94 23.34
C THR A 19 -2.55 -0.12 23.46
N GLU A 20 -1.87 -0.22 24.62
CA GLU A 20 -0.58 0.43 24.84
C GLU A 20 0.46 -0.02 23.79
N GLU A 21 0.46 -1.31 23.43
CA GLU A 21 1.36 -1.85 22.40
C GLU A 21 1.07 -1.23 21.02
N GLN A 22 -0.21 -1.13 20.63
CA GLN A 22 -0.62 -0.51 19.37
C GLN A 22 -0.22 0.97 19.30
N LEU A 23 -0.37 1.70 20.41
CA LEU A 23 0.08 3.09 20.52
C LEU A 23 1.61 3.22 20.37
N LEU A 24 2.38 2.37 21.04
CA LEU A 24 3.84 2.35 20.95
C LEU A 24 4.32 2.07 19.52
N VAL A 25 3.72 1.10 18.86
CA VAL A 25 4.03 0.74 17.45
C VAL A 25 3.71 1.90 16.50
N ARG A 26 2.54 2.52 16.67
CA ARG A 26 2.15 3.70 15.88
C ARG A 26 3.14 4.85 16.06
N ASP A 27 3.47 5.17 17.31
CA ASP A 27 4.32 6.31 17.62
C ASP A 27 5.76 6.08 17.17
N ALA A 28 6.28 4.85 17.27
CA ALA A 28 7.58 4.49 16.72
C ALA A 28 7.64 4.67 15.19
N ALA A 29 6.60 4.23 14.47
CA ALA A 29 6.50 4.44 13.02
C ALA A 29 6.42 5.94 12.67
N ARG A 30 5.63 6.73 13.42
CA ARG A 30 5.51 8.18 13.25
C ARG A 30 6.84 8.90 13.43
N GLU A 31 7.56 8.62 14.51
CA GLU A 31 8.85 9.25 14.78
C GLU A 31 9.91 8.86 13.72
N TRP A 32 9.87 7.62 13.24
CA TRP A 32 10.72 7.19 12.15
C TRP A 32 10.40 7.96 10.85
N VAL A 33 9.14 8.12 10.48
CA VAL A 33 8.72 8.90 9.30
C VAL A 33 9.20 10.34 9.39
N LYS A 34 9.04 10.99 10.56
CA LYS A 34 9.52 12.35 10.78
C LYS A 34 11.03 12.48 10.56
N ARG A 35 11.79 11.51 11.05
CA ARG A 35 13.26 11.57 11.05
C ARG A 35 13.85 11.16 9.72
N GLU A 36 13.33 10.10 9.09
CA GLU A 36 13.97 9.46 7.95
C GLU A 36 13.28 9.75 6.60
N VAL A 37 11.96 9.93 6.59
CA VAL A 37 11.20 10.10 5.34
C VAL A 37 10.93 11.56 5.05
N SER A 38 10.35 12.29 5.99
CA SER A 38 9.92 13.67 5.75
C SER A 38 11.01 14.62 5.22
N PRO A 39 12.29 14.52 5.67
CA PRO A 39 13.33 15.41 5.19
C PRO A 39 13.76 15.22 3.73
N ILE A 40 13.51 14.03 3.15
CA ILE A 40 14.06 13.65 1.83
C ILE A 40 12.98 13.40 0.78
N ILE A 41 11.75 13.19 1.19
CA ILE A 41 10.73 12.63 0.29
C ILE A 41 10.26 13.61 -0.78
N GLU A 42 10.24 14.90 -0.50
CA GLU A 42 9.85 15.89 -1.49
C GLU A 42 10.85 15.94 -2.65
N GLU A 43 12.14 15.99 -2.34
CA GLU A 43 13.20 15.94 -3.35
C GLU A 43 13.16 14.64 -4.14
N ALA A 44 13.00 13.50 -3.48
CA ALA A 44 12.85 12.20 -4.11
C ALA A 44 11.67 12.16 -5.09
N ALA A 45 10.53 12.75 -4.72
CA ALA A 45 9.36 12.89 -5.59
C ALA A 45 9.62 13.82 -6.78
N GLN A 46 10.30 14.96 -6.57
CA GLN A 46 10.67 15.87 -7.65
C GLN A 46 11.62 15.21 -8.67
N GLN A 47 12.56 14.41 -8.19
CA GLN A 47 13.48 13.64 -9.01
C GLN A 47 12.88 12.37 -9.61
N ALA A 48 11.66 11.98 -9.21
CA ALA A 48 11.03 10.71 -9.58
C ALA A 48 11.89 9.48 -9.22
N LYS A 49 12.49 9.47 -8.04
CA LYS A 49 13.43 8.44 -7.60
C LYS A 49 13.03 7.91 -6.21
N PHE A 50 12.95 6.58 -6.07
CA PHE A 50 12.71 5.97 -4.76
C PHE A 50 13.99 6.07 -3.89
N PRO A 51 13.88 6.55 -2.64
CA PRO A 51 15.02 6.68 -1.73
C PRO A 51 15.36 5.32 -1.08
N THR A 52 16.19 4.51 -1.73
CA THR A 52 16.55 3.16 -1.25
C THR A 52 17.20 3.13 0.13
N SER A 53 17.78 4.25 0.58
CA SER A 53 18.37 4.39 1.92
C SER A 53 17.41 4.12 3.07
N ILE A 54 16.09 4.27 2.86
CA ILE A 54 15.08 4.07 3.91
C ILE A 54 14.68 2.59 4.09
N VAL A 55 15.09 1.70 3.19
CA VAL A 55 14.64 0.28 3.20
C VAL A 55 15.03 -0.42 4.51
N LYS A 56 16.26 -0.23 4.97
CA LYS A 56 16.71 -0.80 6.23
C LYS A 56 15.89 -0.28 7.43
N GLY A 57 15.62 1.02 7.47
CA GLY A 57 14.79 1.61 8.51
C GLY A 57 13.35 1.11 8.49
N LEU A 58 12.75 0.84 7.32
CA LEU A 58 11.45 0.19 7.22
C LEU A 58 11.44 -1.20 7.87
N ALA A 59 12.51 -1.98 7.68
CA ALA A 59 12.65 -3.28 8.33
C ALA A 59 12.81 -3.12 9.86
N GLU A 60 13.65 -2.18 10.32
CA GLU A 60 13.93 -1.93 11.73
C GLU A 60 12.70 -1.51 12.54
N ILE A 61 11.75 -0.77 11.93
CA ILE A 61 10.47 -0.43 12.58
C ILE A 61 9.40 -1.54 12.44
N GLY A 62 9.77 -2.72 11.94
CA GLY A 62 8.86 -3.85 11.76
C GLY A 62 7.82 -3.64 10.64
N ALA A 63 8.04 -2.74 9.68
CA ALA A 63 7.10 -2.50 8.59
C ALA A 63 7.06 -3.62 7.55
N PHE A 64 8.06 -4.52 7.55
CA PHE A 64 8.12 -5.68 6.66
C PHE A 64 7.59 -6.93 7.36
N GLY A 65 6.35 -7.30 7.04
CA GLY A 65 5.68 -8.46 7.62
C GLY A 65 5.34 -8.32 9.10
N PRO A 66 4.72 -7.21 9.57
CA PRO A 66 4.41 -6.99 10.99
C PRO A 66 3.68 -8.16 11.64
N TYR A 67 2.73 -8.76 10.92
CA TYR A 67 1.89 -9.88 11.38
C TYR A 67 2.45 -11.28 11.02
N ILE A 68 3.63 -11.35 10.41
CA ILE A 68 4.31 -12.62 10.17
C ILE A 68 4.90 -13.11 11.50
N PRO A 69 4.79 -14.41 11.83
CA PRO A 69 5.34 -14.95 13.07
C PRO A 69 6.83 -14.70 13.23
N GLU A 70 7.29 -14.53 14.48
CA GLU A 70 8.68 -14.28 14.84
C GLU A 70 9.63 -15.41 14.37
N GLU A 71 9.16 -16.67 14.35
CA GLU A 71 9.91 -17.82 13.83
C GLU A 71 10.36 -17.67 12.37
N TYR A 72 9.71 -16.79 11.61
CA TYR A 72 10.06 -16.43 10.24
C TYR A 72 10.65 -15.00 10.12
N GLY A 73 11.01 -14.39 11.23
CA GLY A 73 11.62 -13.06 11.28
C GLY A 73 10.63 -11.89 11.23
N GLY A 74 9.33 -12.15 11.24
CA GLY A 74 8.30 -11.11 11.39
C GLY A 74 8.23 -10.59 12.83
N ALA A 75 7.40 -9.58 13.07
CA ALA A 75 7.23 -9.00 14.40
C ALA A 75 6.09 -9.65 15.23
N GLY A 76 5.32 -10.57 14.67
CA GLY A 76 4.22 -11.26 15.36
C GLY A 76 3.08 -10.38 15.84
N LEU A 77 2.96 -9.15 15.31
CA LEU A 77 1.98 -8.16 15.72
C LEU A 77 0.58 -8.47 15.17
N ASP A 78 -0.42 -7.81 15.72
CA ASP A 78 -1.80 -7.88 15.24
C ASP A 78 -2.03 -7.07 13.95
N GLN A 79 -3.22 -7.23 13.36
CA GLN A 79 -3.58 -6.52 12.13
C GLN A 79 -3.85 -5.03 12.37
N MET A 80 -4.28 -4.66 13.59
CA MET A 80 -4.44 -3.27 13.99
C MET A 80 -3.09 -2.55 13.94
N SER A 81 -2.05 -3.11 14.53
CA SER A 81 -0.68 -2.60 14.49
C SER A 81 -0.14 -2.47 13.06
N TYR A 82 -0.39 -3.47 12.20
CA TYR A 82 -0.07 -3.38 10.77
C TYR A 82 -0.75 -2.16 10.12
N GLY A 83 -2.04 -1.97 10.38
CA GLY A 83 -2.79 -0.83 9.87
C GLY A 83 -2.21 0.50 10.33
N LEU A 84 -1.90 0.65 11.61
CA LEU A 84 -1.33 1.86 12.18
C LEU A 84 0.07 2.18 11.62
N ILE A 85 0.91 1.17 11.39
CA ILE A 85 2.20 1.34 10.70
C ILE A 85 1.96 1.89 9.28
N MET A 86 1.04 1.32 8.51
CA MET A 86 0.73 1.78 7.16
C MET A 86 0.19 3.21 7.16
N GLN A 87 -0.64 3.59 8.14
CA GLN A 87 -1.13 4.95 8.33
C GLN A 87 0.01 5.95 8.50
N GLU A 88 0.91 5.67 9.44
CA GLU A 88 2.01 6.61 9.73
C GLU A 88 3.02 6.71 8.59
N ILE A 89 3.32 5.60 7.90
CA ILE A 89 4.19 5.64 6.72
C ILE A 89 3.56 6.47 5.59
N GLU A 90 2.27 6.34 5.33
CA GLU A 90 1.60 7.10 4.26
C GLU A 90 1.38 8.58 4.60
N ARG A 91 1.45 8.97 5.88
CA ARG A 91 1.63 10.39 6.24
C ARG A 91 2.88 10.98 5.60
N GLY A 92 3.96 10.21 5.56
CA GLY A 92 5.17 10.60 4.86
C GLY A 92 4.95 10.58 3.35
N ASP A 93 4.61 9.40 2.79
CA ASP A 93 4.39 9.24 1.35
C ASP A 93 3.71 7.91 0.99
N SER A 94 2.79 7.96 0.01
CA SER A 94 2.12 6.75 -0.50
C SER A 94 3.06 5.79 -1.23
N GLY A 95 4.15 6.27 -1.84
CA GLY A 95 5.15 5.42 -2.50
C GLY A 95 5.95 4.59 -1.50
N VAL A 96 6.34 5.22 -0.37
CA VAL A 96 7.01 4.52 0.74
C VAL A 96 6.09 3.49 1.36
N ARG A 97 4.82 3.86 1.64
CA ARG A 97 3.83 2.89 2.14
C ARG A 97 3.60 1.75 1.15
N SER A 98 3.57 2.04 -0.16
CA SER A 98 3.40 1.01 -1.19
C SER A 98 4.54 -0.02 -1.13
N THR A 99 5.80 0.42 -0.96
CA THR A 99 6.94 -0.48 -0.81
C THR A 99 6.77 -1.42 0.39
N ALA A 100 6.39 -0.90 1.57
CA ALA A 100 6.16 -1.70 2.76
C ALA A 100 4.95 -2.65 2.61
N SER A 101 3.86 -2.19 2.01
CA SER A 101 2.65 -2.98 1.79
C SER A 101 2.88 -4.11 0.77
N VAL A 102 3.59 -3.85 -0.33
CA VAL A 102 3.96 -4.89 -1.31
C VAL A 102 4.83 -5.95 -0.64
N GLN A 103 5.87 -5.54 0.08
CA GLN A 103 6.74 -6.47 0.82
C GLN A 103 5.93 -7.36 1.77
N SER A 104 5.11 -6.76 2.63
CA SER A 104 4.35 -7.48 3.66
C SER A 104 3.20 -8.31 3.11
N SER A 105 2.29 -7.69 2.34
CA SER A 105 1.00 -8.28 1.99
C SER A 105 0.99 -9.02 0.67
N LEU A 106 1.90 -8.69 -0.25
CA LEU A 106 1.91 -9.26 -1.60
C LEU A 106 3.10 -10.20 -1.84
N VAL A 107 4.15 -10.12 -1.02
CA VAL A 107 5.32 -11.00 -1.12
C VAL A 107 5.42 -11.94 0.09
N MET A 108 5.54 -11.40 1.31
CA MET A 108 5.68 -12.24 2.51
C MET A 108 4.40 -13.01 2.81
N TYR A 109 3.23 -12.40 2.71
CA TYR A 109 1.96 -13.06 2.97
C TYR A 109 1.72 -14.33 2.10
N PRO A 110 1.84 -14.30 0.75
CA PRO A 110 1.67 -15.51 -0.05
C PRO A 110 2.73 -16.57 0.23
N ILE A 111 3.98 -16.22 0.52
CA ILE A 111 5.01 -17.18 0.90
C ILE A 111 4.65 -17.84 2.25
N TRP A 112 4.26 -17.06 3.23
CA TRP A 112 3.82 -17.56 4.54
C TRP A 112 2.58 -18.44 4.44
N LYS A 113 1.57 -17.98 3.67
CA LYS A 113 0.24 -18.62 3.64
C LYS A 113 0.17 -19.81 2.69
N TYR A 114 0.90 -19.75 1.57
CA TYR A 114 0.78 -20.72 0.48
C TYR A 114 2.09 -21.46 0.18
N GLY A 115 3.21 -21.04 0.74
CA GLY A 115 4.51 -21.69 0.60
C GLY A 115 4.65 -22.94 1.47
N CYS A 116 5.56 -23.83 1.09
CA CYS A 116 6.01 -24.91 1.94
C CYS A 116 7.02 -24.41 3.00
N GLU A 117 7.33 -25.25 3.99
CA GLU A 117 8.20 -24.84 5.09
C GLU A 117 9.60 -24.43 4.60
N ALA A 118 10.16 -25.15 3.64
CA ALA A 118 11.46 -24.80 3.04
C ALA A 118 11.45 -23.41 2.39
N GLN A 119 10.37 -23.02 1.72
CA GLN A 119 10.21 -21.69 1.13
C GLN A 119 10.10 -20.60 2.21
N LYS A 120 9.34 -20.86 3.27
CA LYS A 120 9.19 -19.90 4.38
C LYS A 120 10.53 -19.63 5.05
N GLN A 121 11.27 -20.67 5.42
CA GLN A 121 12.59 -20.54 6.05
C GLN A 121 13.63 -19.90 5.14
N LYS A 122 13.55 -20.14 3.82
CA LYS A 122 14.49 -19.55 2.85
C LYS A 122 14.28 -18.05 2.65
N TYR A 123 13.03 -17.62 2.54
CA TYR A 123 12.72 -16.26 2.04
C TYR A 123 12.25 -15.30 3.13
N LEU A 124 11.40 -15.74 4.08
CA LEU A 124 10.75 -14.81 5.00
C LEU A 124 11.73 -14.04 5.90
N PRO A 125 12.77 -14.66 6.51
CA PRO A 125 13.71 -13.92 7.34
C PRO A 125 14.48 -12.82 6.56
N LYS A 126 14.86 -13.11 5.32
CA LYS A 126 15.56 -12.15 4.46
C LYS A 126 14.66 -11.00 4.00
N LEU A 127 13.38 -11.29 3.77
CA LEU A 127 12.38 -10.27 3.43
C LEU A 127 12.04 -9.39 4.64
N ALA A 128 11.93 -9.97 5.83
CA ALA A 128 11.64 -9.25 7.07
C ALA A 128 12.78 -8.30 7.45
N SER A 129 14.04 -8.74 7.31
CA SER A 129 15.22 -7.92 7.58
C SER A 129 15.52 -6.85 6.54
N GLY A 130 14.84 -6.89 5.37
CA GLY A 130 15.13 -6.02 4.23
C GLY A 130 16.41 -6.40 3.48
N GLU A 131 17.02 -7.55 3.77
CA GLU A 131 18.12 -8.12 2.96
C GLU A 131 17.62 -8.43 1.55
N PHE A 132 16.38 -8.95 1.43
CA PHE A 132 15.67 -9.12 0.19
C PHE A 132 14.49 -8.19 0.10
N LEU A 133 14.31 -7.58 -1.06
CA LEU A 133 13.07 -6.93 -1.46
C LEU A 133 12.32 -7.78 -2.47
N GLY A 134 11.00 -7.76 -2.37
CA GLY A 134 10.14 -8.48 -3.27
C GLY A 134 9.19 -7.60 -4.06
N CYS A 135 8.67 -8.16 -5.14
CA CYS A 135 7.59 -7.59 -5.92
C CYS A 135 6.51 -8.62 -6.25
N PHE A 136 5.35 -8.14 -6.73
CA PHE A 136 4.17 -8.99 -6.96
C PHE A 136 3.66 -8.83 -8.39
N GLY A 137 3.80 -9.89 -9.18
CA GLY A 137 3.45 -9.92 -10.59
C GLY A 137 2.06 -10.55 -10.83
N LEU A 138 1.00 -9.73 -10.82
CA LEU A 138 -0.37 -10.15 -11.17
C LEU A 138 -0.87 -9.44 -12.43
N THR A 139 -0.91 -8.11 -12.41
CA THR A 139 -1.43 -7.25 -13.50
C THR A 139 -0.60 -7.40 -14.77
N GLU A 140 -1.27 -7.48 -15.92
CA GLU A 140 -0.67 -7.55 -17.25
C GLU A 140 -1.09 -6.35 -18.11
N PRO A 141 -0.38 -6.06 -19.21
CA PRO A 141 -0.77 -4.94 -20.09
C PRO A 141 -2.23 -4.95 -20.52
N ASN A 142 -2.81 -6.13 -20.79
CA ASN A 142 -4.19 -6.29 -21.24
C ASN A 142 -5.17 -6.70 -20.11
N HIS A 143 -4.69 -6.98 -18.90
CA HIS A 143 -5.47 -7.57 -17.81
C HIS A 143 -5.20 -6.87 -16.47
N GLY A 144 -5.84 -5.72 -16.26
CA GLY A 144 -5.83 -4.97 -15.00
C GLY A 144 -6.97 -5.43 -14.07
N SER A 145 -8.18 -4.86 -14.26
CA SER A 145 -9.37 -5.18 -13.44
C SER A 145 -9.91 -6.60 -13.63
N ASN A 146 -9.48 -7.31 -14.67
CA ASN A 146 -9.78 -8.71 -14.92
C ASN A 146 -8.52 -9.60 -14.83
N PRO A 147 -7.94 -9.82 -13.65
CA PRO A 147 -6.72 -10.61 -13.51
C PRO A 147 -6.91 -12.09 -13.88
N GLY A 148 -8.14 -12.59 -13.85
CA GLY A 148 -8.47 -13.94 -14.33
C GLY A 148 -8.23 -14.15 -15.84
N GLY A 149 -8.18 -13.08 -16.62
CA GLY A 149 -7.86 -13.09 -18.04
C GLY A 149 -6.38 -13.28 -18.36
N MET A 150 -5.46 -13.22 -17.37
CA MET A 150 -4.02 -13.23 -17.59
C MET A 150 -3.53 -14.17 -18.68
N GLU A 151 -2.51 -13.73 -19.41
CA GLU A 151 -1.89 -14.45 -20.53
C GLU A 151 -0.55 -15.09 -20.16
N THR A 152 0.12 -14.61 -19.11
CA THR A 152 1.35 -15.21 -18.57
C THR A 152 1.11 -16.66 -18.21
N LYS A 153 1.96 -17.55 -18.71
CA LYS A 153 1.77 -19.01 -18.62
C LYS A 153 3.05 -19.75 -18.25
N ILE A 154 2.85 -20.92 -17.62
CA ILE A 154 3.90 -21.91 -17.35
C ILE A 154 3.59 -23.19 -18.07
N LYS A 155 4.64 -23.82 -18.62
CA LYS A 155 4.62 -25.15 -19.21
C LYS A 155 5.46 -26.09 -18.36
N ASP A 156 4.92 -27.26 -18.04
CA ASP A 156 5.63 -28.31 -17.32
C ASP A 156 6.60 -29.05 -18.26
N MET A 157 7.92 -29.00 -17.93
CA MET A 157 8.98 -29.63 -18.71
C MET A 157 9.51 -30.93 -18.04
N GLY A 158 8.85 -31.38 -16.95
CA GLY A 158 9.27 -32.53 -16.16
C GLY A 158 10.08 -32.15 -14.95
N ASP A 159 11.31 -31.70 -15.12
CA ASP A 159 12.23 -31.29 -14.06
C ASP A 159 12.12 -29.81 -13.65
N HIS A 160 11.57 -28.95 -14.51
CA HIS A 160 11.34 -27.53 -14.28
C HIS A 160 10.04 -27.05 -14.94
N TYR A 161 9.65 -25.81 -14.69
CA TYR A 161 8.63 -25.10 -15.45
C TYR A 161 9.29 -24.07 -16.37
N LEU A 162 8.69 -23.85 -17.54
CA LEU A 162 9.07 -22.77 -18.46
C LEU A 162 8.05 -21.65 -18.37
N LEU A 163 8.47 -20.48 -17.87
CA LEU A 163 7.61 -19.30 -17.68
C LEU A 163 7.77 -18.34 -18.85
N ASN A 164 6.63 -17.90 -19.42
CA ASN A 164 6.55 -16.92 -20.50
C ASN A 164 5.43 -15.93 -20.26
N GLY A 165 5.68 -14.65 -20.59
CA GLY A 165 4.70 -13.58 -20.49
C GLY A 165 5.28 -12.27 -19.96
N ALA A 166 4.40 -11.37 -19.54
CA ALA A 166 4.80 -10.07 -18.98
C ALA A 166 3.83 -9.61 -17.89
N LYS A 167 4.34 -8.86 -16.92
CA LYS A 167 3.56 -8.17 -15.90
C LYS A 167 3.86 -6.67 -15.94
N MET A 168 2.87 -5.85 -15.64
CA MET A 168 2.95 -4.40 -15.76
C MET A 168 2.51 -3.69 -14.48
N TRP A 169 3.00 -2.49 -14.24
CA TRP A 169 2.73 -1.67 -13.05
C TRP A 169 3.19 -2.31 -11.74
N ILE A 170 4.37 -2.93 -11.76
CA ILE A 170 4.88 -3.71 -10.63
C ILE A 170 5.77 -2.84 -9.74
N SER A 171 5.26 -2.51 -8.56
CA SER A 171 6.02 -1.80 -7.53
C SER A 171 7.22 -2.63 -7.08
N ASN A 172 8.35 -1.99 -6.83
CA ASN A 172 9.63 -2.56 -6.45
C ASN A 172 10.34 -3.36 -7.57
N ALA A 173 9.73 -3.62 -8.72
CA ALA A 173 10.32 -4.46 -9.77
C ALA A 173 11.77 -4.10 -10.14
N PRO A 174 12.16 -2.81 -10.28
CA PRO A 174 13.53 -2.46 -10.70
C PRO A 174 14.62 -2.94 -9.74
N PHE A 175 14.32 -3.12 -8.45
CA PHE A 175 15.33 -3.52 -7.44
C PHE A 175 14.93 -4.76 -6.60
N ALA A 176 13.78 -5.39 -6.88
CA ALA A 176 13.37 -6.59 -6.17
C ALA A 176 14.33 -7.77 -6.40
N ASP A 177 14.69 -8.49 -5.35
CA ASP A 177 15.50 -9.71 -5.39
C ASP A 177 14.68 -10.92 -5.81
N ILE A 178 13.40 -10.92 -5.44
CA ILE A 178 12.43 -11.95 -5.83
C ILE A 178 11.11 -11.35 -6.32
N ALA A 179 10.42 -12.08 -7.18
CA ALA A 179 9.06 -11.77 -7.61
C ALA A 179 8.10 -12.93 -7.28
N VAL A 180 6.98 -12.64 -6.60
CA VAL A 180 5.85 -13.58 -6.53
C VAL A 180 4.98 -13.35 -7.75
N VAL A 181 4.98 -14.31 -8.67
CA VAL A 181 4.34 -14.21 -9.99
C VAL A 181 3.18 -15.18 -10.11
N TRP A 182 2.06 -14.70 -10.65
CA TRP A 182 0.89 -15.52 -10.94
C TRP A 182 0.79 -15.81 -12.44
N ALA A 183 0.70 -17.09 -12.78
CA ALA A 183 0.68 -17.55 -14.17
C ALA A 183 -0.28 -18.72 -14.34
N LYS A 184 -0.86 -18.90 -15.53
CA LYS A 184 -1.69 -20.05 -15.88
C LYS A 184 -0.84 -21.25 -16.29
N ASN A 185 -1.18 -22.43 -15.79
CA ASN A 185 -0.64 -23.66 -16.31
C ASN A 185 -1.39 -24.11 -17.58
N GLU A 186 -0.98 -25.23 -18.22
CA GLU A 186 -1.56 -25.75 -19.44
C GLU A 186 -3.07 -26.12 -19.31
N LYS A 187 -3.56 -26.32 -18.08
CA LYS A 187 -4.98 -26.57 -17.76
C LYS A 187 -5.76 -25.28 -17.44
N GLY A 188 -5.16 -24.12 -17.65
CA GLY A 188 -5.76 -22.81 -17.34
C GLY A 188 -5.86 -22.47 -15.84
N ARG A 189 -5.26 -23.28 -14.94
CA ARG A 189 -5.26 -23.00 -13.50
C ARG A 189 -4.15 -22.03 -13.15
N ILE A 190 -4.47 -21.02 -12.36
CA ILE A 190 -3.51 -20.02 -11.89
C ILE A 190 -2.66 -20.61 -10.77
N LYS A 191 -1.34 -20.48 -10.90
CA LYS A 191 -0.30 -20.91 -9.96
C LYS A 191 0.51 -19.72 -9.50
N GLY A 192 0.93 -19.71 -8.24
CA GLY A 192 1.92 -18.77 -7.71
C GLY A 192 3.33 -19.34 -7.82
N LEU A 193 4.29 -18.50 -8.24
CA LEU A 193 5.68 -18.87 -8.41
C LEU A 193 6.58 -17.83 -7.72
N ILE A 194 7.73 -18.27 -7.21
CA ILE A 194 8.81 -17.41 -6.77
C ILE A 194 9.86 -17.39 -7.88
N VAL A 195 10.06 -16.21 -8.47
CA VAL A 195 11.07 -15.97 -9.51
C VAL A 195 12.20 -15.16 -8.88
N GLU A 196 13.43 -15.67 -8.91
CA GLU A 196 14.59 -14.99 -8.34
C GLU A 196 15.26 -14.11 -9.39
N ARG A 197 15.78 -12.95 -8.96
CA ARG A 197 16.58 -12.08 -9.82
C ARG A 197 17.81 -12.84 -10.33
N GLY A 198 18.17 -12.62 -11.59
CA GLY A 198 19.29 -13.28 -12.26
C GLY A 198 18.95 -14.59 -12.97
N MET A 199 17.71 -15.09 -12.88
CA MET A 199 17.25 -16.19 -13.74
C MET A 199 17.31 -15.74 -15.20
N GLU A 200 17.90 -16.59 -16.09
CA GLU A 200 18.02 -16.31 -17.51
C GLU A 200 16.65 -16.07 -18.16
N GLY A 201 16.52 -15.02 -18.96
CA GLY A 201 15.26 -14.62 -19.60
C GLY A 201 14.34 -13.76 -18.72
N PHE A 202 14.68 -13.50 -17.46
CA PHE A 202 13.93 -12.62 -16.57
C PHE A 202 14.53 -11.21 -16.54
N THR A 203 13.75 -10.20 -16.92
CA THR A 203 14.14 -8.78 -16.89
C THR A 203 13.08 -7.91 -16.25
N THR A 204 13.49 -6.77 -15.68
CA THR A 204 12.64 -5.87 -14.90
C THR A 204 12.84 -4.40 -15.31
N PRO A 205 12.46 -3.98 -16.54
CA PRO A 205 12.60 -2.60 -16.96
C PRO A 205 11.77 -1.65 -16.11
N GLU A 206 12.34 -0.47 -15.80
CA GLU A 206 11.68 0.55 -15.01
C GLU A 206 10.68 1.35 -15.86
N THR A 207 9.52 1.68 -15.27
CA THR A 207 8.52 2.56 -15.85
C THR A 207 8.81 4.01 -15.48
N HIS A 208 9.11 4.84 -16.48
CA HIS A 208 9.37 6.26 -16.32
C HIS A 208 8.15 7.14 -16.64
N ASN A 209 8.30 8.46 -16.46
CA ASN A 209 7.29 9.49 -16.81
C ASN A 209 5.94 9.37 -16.07
N LYS A 210 5.92 8.82 -14.87
CA LYS A 210 4.73 8.83 -14.00
C LYS A 210 4.53 10.22 -13.39
N TRP A 211 3.28 10.70 -13.36
CA TRP A 211 2.88 11.89 -12.63
C TRP A 211 2.49 11.63 -11.17
N SER A 212 2.21 10.39 -10.84
CA SER A 212 1.79 9.91 -9.53
C SER A 212 2.78 8.88 -9.00
N LEU A 213 2.90 8.74 -7.68
CA LEU A 213 3.88 7.85 -7.02
C LEU A 213 5.30 8.05 -7.57
N ARG A 214 5.72 9.29 -7.68
CA ARG A 214 7.01 9.64 -8.26
C ARG A 214 8.19 9.13 -7.42
N ALA A 215 8.05 9.13 -6.10
CA ALA A 215 9.00 8.55 -5.16
C ALA A 215 8.81 7.03 -4.95
N SER A 216 8.24 6.32 -5.93
CA SER A 216 8.08 4.85 -5.90
C SER A 216 8.65 4.24 -7.17
N ALA A 217 9.51 3.25 -7.05
CA ALA A 217 9.98 2.49 -8.19
C ALA A 217 8.88 1.55 -8.71
N THR A 218 8.58 1.66 -9.98
CA THR A 218 7.58 0.86 -10.67
C THR A 218 8.19 0.32 -11.96
N GLY A 219 7.92 -0.93 -12.32
CA GLY A 219 8.46 -1.51 -13.54
C GLY A 219 7.55 -2.58 -14.12
N GLU A 220 8.12 -3.29 -15.06
CA GLU A 220 7.52 -4.46 -15.68
C GLU A 220 8.30 -5.71 -15.26
N LEU A 221 7.68 -6.88 -15.36
CA LEU A 221 8.37 -8.16 -15.29
C LEU A 221 8.21 -8.83 -16.65
N ILE A 222 9.32 -9.11 -17.32
CA ILE A 222 9.32 -9.76 -18.64
C ILE A 222 9.94 -11.15 -18.50
N PHE A 223 9.25 -12.16 -19.00
CA PHE A 223 9.65 -13.56 -18.94
C PHE A 223 9.76 -14.13 -20.33
N ASP A 224 10.98 -14.44 -20.76
CA ASP A 224 11.27 -15.12 -22.04
C ASP A 224 11.93 -16.47 -21.75
N ASN A 225 11.12 -17.52 -21.78
CA ASN A 225 11.55 -18.90 -21.55
C ASN A 225 12.32 -19.09 -20.22
N VAL A 226 11.87 -18.41 -19.15
CA VAL A 226 12.51 -18.49 -17.82
C VAL A 226 12.33 -19.87 -17.22
N LYS A 227 13.42 -20.55 -16.89
CA LYS A 227 13.42 -21.86 -16.23
C LYS A 227 13.15 -21.68 -14.74
N ILE A 228 12.01 -22.16 -14.27
CA ILE A 228 11.60 -22.08 -12.86
C ILE A 228 11.76 -23.47 -12.22
N PRO A 229 12.57 -23.62 -11.17
CA PRO A 229 12.66 -24.88 -10.43
C PRO A 229 11.28 -25.33 -9.89
N LYS A 230 11.05 -26.63 -9.81
CA LYS A 230 9.79 -27.19 -9.27
C LYS A 230 9.50 -26.69 -7.85
N ASP A 231 10.55 -26.54 -7.04
CA ASP A 231 10.46 -26.09 -5.65
C ASP A 231 10.08 -24.60 -5.50
N ASN A 232 10.05 -23.83 -6.59
CA ASN A 232 9.66 -22.42 -6.57
C ASN A 232 8.15 -22.21 -6.81
N ILE A 233 7.35 -23.26 -7.01
CA ILE A 233 5.89 -23.17 -7.00
C ILE A 233 5.40 -23.04 -5.56
N LEU A 234 4.40 -22.17 -5.33
CA LEU A 234 3.66 -22.11 -4.06
C LEU A 234 2.64 -23.28 -4.04
N PRO A 235 2.86 -24.32 -3.20
CA PRO A 235 2.12 -25.58 -3.35
C PRO A 235 0.72 -25.57 -2.73
N ASN A 236 0.47 -24.70 -1.73
CA ASN A 236 -0.69 -24.86 -0.85
C ASN A 236 -1.97 -24.17 -1.33
N LYS A 237 -1.95 -23.44 -2.44
CA LYS A 237 -3.15 -22.82 -3.01
C LYS A 237 -3.04 -22.55 -4.50
N ASP A 238 -4.10 -22.89 -5.21
CA ASP A 238 -4.27 -22.67 -6.65
C ASP A 238 -5.50 -21.78 -6.95
N GLY A 239 -5.53 -21.27 -8.20
CA GLY A 239 -6.66 -20.54 -8.74
C GLY A 239 -6.64 -19.05 -8.36
N LEU A 240 -7.62 -18.32 -8.90
CA LEU A 240 -7.70 -16.86 -8.77
C LEU A 240 -7.87 -16.41 -7.30
N GLY A 241 -8.48 -17.22 -6.45
CA GLY A 241 -8.66 -16.91 -5.03
C GLY A 241 -7.35 -16.76 -4.25
N ALA A 242 -6.22 -17.27 -4.75
CA ALA A 242 -4.92 -17.09 -4.09
C ALA A 242 -4.41 -15.65 -4.22
N PRO A 243 -4.21 -15.08 -5.43
CA PRO A 243 -3.81 -13.67 -5.57
C PRO A 243 -4.85 -12.69 -5.02
N LEU A 244 -6.16 -12.98 -5.11
CA LEU A 244 -7.19 -12.12 -4.53
C LEU A 244 -7.11 -12.05 -2.99
N GLY A 245 -6.77 -13.15 -2.32
CA GLY A 245 -6.51 -13.14 -0.87
C GLY A 245 -5.31 -12.28 -0.48
N CYS A 246 -4.26 -12.23 -1.31
CA CYS A 246 -3.13 -11.30 -1.12
C CYS A 246 -3.58 -9.84 -1.26
N LEU A 247 -4.41 -9.55 -2.28
CA LEU A 247 -4.96 -8.21 -2.48
C LEU A 247 -5.83 -7.76 -1.30
N ASP A 248 -6.60 -8.63 -0.67
CA ASP A 248 -7.39 -8.27 0.50
C ASP A 248 -6.51 -7.84 1.69
N SER A 249 -5.36 -8.48 1.88
CA SER A 249 -4.38 -8.06 2.88
C SER A 249 -3.79 -6.68 2.56
N ALA A 250 -3.42 -6.43 1.30
CA ALA A 250 -2.87 -5.15 0.87
C ALA A 250 -3.90 -4.02 0.89
N ARG A 251 -5.13 -4.26 0.43
CA ARG A 251 -6.25 -3.29 0.47
C ARG A 251 -6.56 -2.81 1.88
N TYR A 252 -6.43 -3.69 2.87
CA TYR A 252 -6.58 -3.33 4.27
C TYR A 252 -5.51 -2.29 4.69
N GLY A 253 -4.24 -2.51 4.35
CA GLY A 253 -3.16 -1.54 4.60
C GLY A 253 -3.37 -0.21 3.86
N ILE A 254 -3.94 -0.23 2.64
CA ILE A 254 -4.30 1.00 1.90
C ILE A 254 -5.41 1.78 2.60
N ALA A 255 -6.41 1.09 3.17
CA ALA A 255 -7.48 1.76 3.89
C ALA A 255 -6.96 2.58 5.09
N TRP A 256 -5.95 2.08 5.79
CA TRP A 256 -5.25 2.81 6.85
C TRP A 256 -4.34 3.90 6.30
N GLY A 257 -3.55 3.59 5.28
CA GLY A 257 -2.60 4.54 4.70
C GLY A 257 -3.27 5.82 4.20
N ALA A 258 -4.40 5.71 3.51
CA ALA A 258 -5.16 6.87 3.02
C ALA A 258 -5.55 7.85 4.13
N ILE A 259 -5.84 7.36 5.34
CA ILE A 259 -6.10 8.22 6.51
C ILE A 259 -4.84 9.02 6.86
N GLY A 260 -3.67 8.39 6.84
CA GLY A 260 -2.39 9.07 7.10
C GLY A 260 -2.12 10.22 6.12
N ALA A 261 -2.31 9.99 4.82
CA ALA A 261 -2.18 11.05 3.82
C ALA A 261 -3.17 12.21 4.04
N ALA A 262 -4.42 11.89 4.40
CA ALA A 262 -5.44 12.89 4.74
C ALA A 262 -5.07 13.70 5.99
N MET A 263 -4.52 13.05 7.01
CA MET A 263 -4.05 13.69 8.25
C MET A 263 -2.94 14.70 7.98
N ASP A 264 -1.94 14.36 7.16
CA ASP A 264 -0.87 15.29 6.81
C ASP A 264 -1.39 16.50 6.03
N CYS A 265 -2.26 16.27 5.05
CA CYS A 265 -2.91 17.34 4.30
C CYS A 265 -3.74 18.27 5.21
N TYR A 266 -4.50 17.70 6.13
CA TYR A 266 -5.32 18.46 7.09
C TYR A 266 -4.46 19.30 8.02
N ASP A 267 -3.45 18.71 8.65
CA ASP A 267 -2.58 19.41 9.60
C ASP A 267 -1.83 20.57 8.92
N THR A 268 -1.30 20.33 7.74
CA THR A 268 -0.64 21.36 6.93
C THR A 268 -1.60 22.48 6.57
N ALA A 269 -2.82 22.18 6.15
CA ALA A 269 -3.84 23.19 5.81
C ALA A 269 -4.29 23.99 7.04
N LEU A 270 -4.50 23.31 8.17
CA LEU A 270 -4.90 23.95 9.44
C LEU A 270 -3.84 24.94 9.92
N ARG A 271 -2.58 24.54 9.92
CA ARG A 271 -1.43 25.36 10.30
C ARG A 271 -1.32 26.60 9.41
N TYR A 272 -1.32 26.39 8.10
CA TYR A 272 -1.28 27.48 7.12
C TYR A 272 -2.47 28.43 7.29
N ALA A 273 -3.67 27.92 7.53
CA ALA A 273 -4.87 28.74 7.75
C ALA A 273 -4.80 29.62 9.00
N LYS A 274 -4.11 29.17 10.05
CA LYS A 274 -3.88 29.93 11.29
C LYS A 274 -2.80 31.01 11.13
N GLU A 275 -1.81 30.81 10.27
CA GLU A 275 -0.65 31.68 10.11
C GLU A 275 -0.82 32.68 8.97
N ARG A 276 -1.44 32.29 7.86
CA ARG A 276 -1.58 33.11 6.66
C ARG A 276 -2.56 34.26 6.86
N MET A 277 -2.05 35.49 6.80
CA MET A 277 -2.84 36.71 6.95
C MET A 277 -3.40 37.19 5.59
N GLN A 278 -4.70 37.47 5.53
CA GLN A 278 -5.36 38.19 4.47
C GLN A 278 -6.48 39.06 5.04
N PHE A 279 -6.69 40.26 4.47
CA PHE A 279 -7.70 41.20 4.94
C PHE A 279 -7.57 41.53 6.46
N GLY A 280 -6.33 41.60 6.94
CA GLY A 280 -6.02 41.95 8.32
C GLY A 280 -6.22 40.88 9.39
N LYS A 281 -6.52 39.63 8.99
CA LYS A 281 -6.71 38.52 9.92
C LYS A 281 -6.26 37.15 9.30
N PRO A 282 -6.00 36.13 10.12
CA PRO A 282 -5.71 34.79 9.61
C PRO A 282 -6.82 34.28 8.67
N ILE A 283 -6.47 33.60 7.59
CA ILE A 283 -7.48 33.07 6.65
C ILE A 283 -8.41 32.05 7.32
N GLY A 284 -7.95 31.33 8.35
CA GLY A 284 -8.76 30.43 9.17
C GLY A 284 -9.89 31.10 9.95
N ALA A 285 -9.88 32.45 10.04
CA ALA A 285 -10.98 33.22 10.65
C ALA A 285 -12.15 33.49 9.68
N PHE A 286 -12.05 33.08 8.42
CA PHE A 286 -13.15 33.20 7.46
C PHE A 286 -14.04 31.95 7.48
N GLN A 287 -15.36 32.15 7.42
CA GLN A 287 -16.34 31.08 7.58
C GLN A 287 -16.16 29.94 6.57
N LEU A 288 -15.82 30.23 5.30
CA LEU A 288 -15.62 29.21 4.27
C LEU A 288 -14.39 28.32 4.56
N GLN A 289 -13.35 28.87 5.17
CA GLN A 289 -12.17 28.08 5.58
C GLN A 289 -12.49 27.21 6.79
N GLN A 290 -13.23 27.76 7.77
CA GLN A 290 -13.70 26.99 8.93
C GLN A 290 -14.60 25.84 8.52
N LYS A 291 -15.52 26.08 7.55
CA LYS A 291 -16.38 25.04 6.98
C LYS A 291 -15.53 23.87 6.43
N LYS A 292 -14.55 24.19 5.56
CA LYS A 292 -13.67 23.15 4.97
C LYS A 292 -12.94 22.35 6.04
N LEU A 293 -12.30 23.02 7.00
CA LEU A 293 -11.57 22.36 8.08
C LEU A 293 -12.49 21.49 8.95
N ALA A 294 -13.72 21.93 9.23
CA ALA A 294 -14.68 21.16 9.99
C ALA A 294 -15.15 19.90 9.22
N GLU A 295 -15.42 20.02 7.92
CA GLU A 295 -15.75 18.89 7.07
C GLU A 295 -14.59 17.89 6.98
N MET A 296 -13.37 18.36 6.75
CA MET A 296 -12.17 17.52 6.65
C MET A 296 -11.96 16.68 7.91
N ILE A 297 -11.98 17.29 9.11
CA ILE A 297 -11.74 16.54 10.36
C ILE A 297 -12.90 15.58 10.67
N THR A 298 -14.13 15.94 10.30
CA THR A 298 -15.28 15.03 10.45
C THR A 298 -15.10 13.77 9.60
N GLU A 299 -14.70 13.92 8.34
CA GLU A 299 -14.50 12.79 7.44
C GLU A 299 -13.29 11.93 7.85
N ILE A 300 -12.20 12.51 8.34
CA ILE A 300 -11.07 11.77 8.93
C ILE A 300 -11.54 10.94 10.11
N THR A 301 -12.29 11.53 11.05
CA THR A 301 -12.80 10.84 12.24
C THR A 301 -13.70 9.66 11.87
N LYS A 302 -14.61 9.83 10.92
CA LYS A 302 -15.46 8.74 10.39
C LYS A 302 -14.62 7.62 9.77
N ALA A 303 -13.60 7.96 8.98
CA ALA A 303 -12.70 6.99 8.36
C ALA A 303 -11.88 6.22 9.42
N GLN A 304 -11.39 6.89 10.47
CA GLN A 304 -10.68 6.26 11.58
C GLN A 304 -11.56 5.23 12.30
N LEU A 305 -12.79 5.60 12.67
CA LEU A 305 -13.74 4.70 13.34
C LEU A 305 -14.12 3.50 12.46
N LEU A 306 -14.39 3.72 11.18
CA LEU A 306 -14.67 2.65 10.21
C LEU A 306 -13.51 1.65 10.16
N THR A 307 -12.29 2.18 10.05
CA THR A 307 -11.09 1.36 9.84
C THR A 307 -10.63 0.68 11.14
N TRP A 308 -10.79 1.34 12.29
CA TRP A 308 -10.61 0.71 13.59
C TRP A 308 -11.55 -0.50 13.76
N ARG A 309 -12.84 -0.34 13.40
CA ARG A 309 -13.77 -1.47 13.46
C ARG A 309 -13.38 -2.59 12.50
N LEU A 310 -12.93 -2.25 11.31
CA LEU A 310 -12.42 -3.23 10.35
C LEU A 310 -11.20 -3.98 10.90
N GLY A 311 -10.25 -3.27 11.54
CA GLY A 311 -9.08 -3.86 12.19
C GLY A 311 -9.45 -4.88 13.25
N THR A 312 -10.37 -4.50 14.16
CA THR A 312 -10.90 -5.40 15.18
C THR A 312 -11.54 -6.67 14.57
N LEU A 313 -12.28 -6.53 13.47
CA LEU A 313 -12.89 -7.70 12.79
C LEU A 313 -11.82 -8.57 12.13
N LYS A 314 -10.77 -7.96 11.61
CA LYS A 314 -9.67 -8.68 10.95
C LYS A 314 -8.84 -9.49 11.97
N ASP A 315 -8.55 -8.94 13.14
CA ASP A 315 -7.88 -9.65 14.25
C ASP A 315 -8.73 -10.84 14.76
N GLN A 316 -10.05 -10.69 14.72
CA GLN A 316 -10.98 -11.78 15.05
C GLN A 316 -11.18 -12.80 13.92
N GLY A 317 -10.55 -12.63 12.75
CA GLY A 317 -10.77 -13.48 11.57
C GLY A 317 -12.17 -13.36 10.94
N LYS A 318 -12.88 -12.25 11.19
CA LYS A 318 -14.29 -12.03 10.75
C LYS A 318 -14.42 -11.01 9.62
N ALA A 319 -13.35 -10.33 9.23
CA ALA A 319 -13.40 -9.35 8.15
C ALA A 319 -13.69 -10.01 6.80
N THR A 320 -14.60 -9.42 6.02
CA THR A 320 -14.96 -9.89 4.68
C THR A 320 -14.30 -9.02 3.61
N THR A 321 -14.16 -9.57 2.39
CA THR A 321 -13.66 -8.82 1.21
C THR A 321 -14.51 -7.57 0.92
N ALA A 322 -15.83 -7.63 1.12
CA ALA A 322 -16.74 -6.50 0.93
C ALA A 322 -16.47 -5.38 1.95
N GLN A 323 -16.26 -5.70 3.22
CA GLN A 323 -15.90 -4.74 4.26
C GLN A 323 -14.56 -4.06 3.98
N ILE A 324 -13.54 -4.83 3.56
CA ILE A 324 -12.23 -4.30 3.17
C ILE A 324 -12.36 -3.37 1.95
N SER A 325 -13.13 -3.78 0.95
CA SER A 325 -13.42 -2.98 -0.25
C SER A 325 -14.12 -1.67 0.09
N MET A 326 -15.11 -1.72 0.97
CA MET A 326 -15.83 -0.53 1.45
C MET A 326 -14.89 0.46 2.14
N ALA A 327 -14.04 -0.01 3.06
CA ALA A 327 -13.12 0.85 3.80
C ALA A 327 -12.06 1.45 2.87
N LYS A 328 -11.42 0.64 2.00
CA LYS A 328 -10.41 1.14 1.03
C LYS A 328 -11.02 2.22 0.15
N ARG A 329 -12.17 1.97 -0.47
CA ARG A 329 -12.82 2.94 -1.34
C ARG A 329 -13.17 4.23 -0.60
N ASN A 330 -13.87 4.11 0.55
CA ASN A 330 -14.30 5.27 1.34
C ASN A 330 -13.13 6.16 1.76
N ASN A 331 -12.07 5.55 2.30
CA ASN A 331 -10.96 6.31 2.87
C ASN A 331 -10.09 6.96 1.79
N VAL A 332 -9.91 6.31 0.64
CA VAL A 332 -9.16 6.90 -0.47
C VAL A 332 -9.94 8.06 -1.11
N GLU A 333 -11.26 7.93 -1.26
CA GLU A 333 -12.11 9.03 -1.74
C GLU A 333 -12.08 10.24 -0.79
N MET A 334 -12.18 9.98 0.51
CA MET A 334 -12.03 10.99 1.56
C MET A 334 -10.66 11.68 1.47
N ALA A 335 -9.58 10.92 1.36
CA ALA A 335 -8.22 11.45 1.34
C ALA A 335 -7.97 12.34 0.10
N ILE A 336 -8.44 11.93 -1.08
CA ILE A 336 -8.29 12.72 -2.30
C ILE A 336 -9.09 14.02 -2.23
N HIS A 337 -10.29 13.99 -1.65
CA HIS A 337 -11.10 15.19 -1.41
C HIS A 337 -10.38 16.15 -0.45
N ILE A 338 -9.87 15.66 0.65
CA ILE A 338 -9.12 16.44 1.64
C ILE A 338 -7.86 17.04 1.04
N ALA A 339 -7.09 16.28 0.26
CA ALA A 339 -5.89 16.80 -0.39
C ALA A 339 -6.22 17.95 -1.36
N ARG A 340 -7.32 17.87 -2.12
CA ARG A 340 -7.78 18.93 -3.02
C ARG A 340 -8.23 20.19 -2.27
N GLU A 341 -8.97 20.04 -1.18
CA GLU A 341 -9.39 21.15 -0.33
C GLU A 341 -8.21 21.82 0.36
N ALA A 342 -7.27 21.02 0.90
CA ALA A 342 -6.04 21.51 1.50
C ALA A 342 -5.20 22.31 0.49
N ARG A 343 -5.01 21.77 -0.74
CA ARG A 343 -4.33 22.49 -1.82
C ARG A 343 -5.02 23.83 -2.11
N GLN A 344 -6.35 23.89 -2.10
CA GLN A 344 -7.09 25.11 -2.33
C GLN A 344 -6.94 26.11 -1.18
N ILE A 345 -6.91 25.65 0.08
CA ILE A 345 -6.67 26.51 1.26
C ILE A 345 -5.32 27.22 1.16
N LEU A 346 -4.29 26.53 0.66
CA LEU A 346 -2.95 27.11 0.50
C LEU A 346 -2.85 28.06 -0.72
N GLY A 347 -3.84 28.12 -1.60
CA GLY A 347 -3.80 28.92 -2.81
C GLY A 347 -2.62 28.55 -3.71
N ALA A 348 -1.84 29.52 -4.17
CA ALA A 348 -0.68 29.26 -5.04
C ALA A 348 0.41 28.42 -4.35
N MET A 349 0.59 28.54 -3.04
CA MET A 349 1.56 27.72 -2.29
C MET A 349 1.19 26.23 -2.30
N GLY A 350 -0.08 25.90 -2.48
CA GLY A 350 -0.56 24.52 -2.53
C GLY A 350 -0.12 23.71 -3.76
N ILE A 351 0.56 24.33 -4.74
CA ILE A 351 1.12 23.62 -5.91
C ILE A 351 2.64 23.55 -5.90
N THR A 352 3.29 24.02 -4.85
CA THR A 352 4.75 24.01 -4.71
C THR A 352 5.23 22.83 -3.86
N GLY A 353 6.50 22.44 -4.02
CA GLY A 353 7.15 21.42 -3.20
C GLY A 353 7.54 21.91 -1.79
N GLU A 354 7.17 23.13 -1.40
CA GLU A 354 7.37 23.62 -0.03
C GLU A 354 6.38 22.98 0.97
N TYR A 355 5.29 22.41 0.46
CA TYR A 355 4.26 21.73 1.21
C TYR A 355 3.97 20.36 0.59
N SER A 356 3.71 19.35 1.42
CA SER A 356 3.47 17.96 1.01
C SER A 356 2.18 17.74 0.19
N ILE A 357 1.26 18.69 0.21
CA ILE A 357 -0.13 18.53 -0.25
C ILE A 357 -0.22 18.12 -1.71
N MET A 358 0.51 18.80 -2.61
CA MET A 358 0.46 18.48 -4.04
C MET A 358 1.01 17.08 -4.32
N ARG A 359 2.05 16.66 -3.61
CA ARG A 359 2.60 15.32 -3.69
C ARG A 359 1.57 14.27 -3.26
N HIS A 360 0.90 14.46 -2.11
CA HIS A 360 -0.19 13.59 -1.68
C HIS A 360 -1.34 13.56 -2.69
N MET A 361 -1.76 14.72 -3.19
CA MET A 361 -2.83 14.80 -4.19
C MET A 361 -2.50 14.00 -5.45
N MET A 362 -1.28 14.14 -5.99
CA MET A 362 -0.84 13.35 -7.15
C MET A 362 -0.75 11.86 -6.82
N ASN A 363 -0.22 11.48 -5.66
CA ASN A 363 -0.08 10.09 -5.25
C ASN A 363 -1.44 9.39 -5.12
N LEU A 364 -2.42 10.07 -4.55
CA LEU A 364 -3.76 9.54 -4.33
C LEU A 364 -4.50 9.21 -5.64
N GLU A 365 -4.15 9.82 -6.78
CA GLU A 365 -4.67 9.41 -8.10
C GLU A 365 -4.22 7.98 -8.49
N SER A 366 -3.06 7.50 -8.01
CA SER A 366 -2.71 6.09 -8.13
C SER A 366 -3.39 5.23 -7.07
N VAL A 367 -3.52 5.73 -5.84
CA VAL A 367 -4.14 4.98 -4.73
C VAL A 367 -5.62 4.67 -5.04
N ILE A 368 -6.35 5.58 -5.72
CA ILE A 368 -7.72 5.34 -6.18
C ILE A 368 -7.79 4.27 -7.28
N THR A 369 -6.70 4.06 -8.01
CA THR A 369 -6.66 3.24 -9.22
C THR A 369 -6.18 1.80 -8.96
N TYR A 370 -5.11 1.62 -8.18
CA TYR A 370 -4.48 0.32 -7.99
C TYR A 370 -5.19 -0.58 -6.96
N GLU A 371 -4.85 -1.87 -6.99
CA GLU A 371 -5.38 -2.92 -6.10
C GLU A 371 -6.92 -2.96 -6.05
N GLY A 372 -7.53 -2.76 -7.21
CA GLY A 372 -8.95 -2.54 -7.40
C GLY A 372 -9.25 -1.05 -7.50
N THR A 373 -9.79 -0.65 -8.66
CA THR A 373 -10.29 0.72 -8.85
C THR A 373 -11.48 0.99 -7.94
N HIS A 374 -11.84 2.27 -7.78
CA HIS A 374 -13.06 2.65 -7.06
C HIS A 374 -14.28 1.88 -7.55
N ASP A 375 -14.45 1.75 -8.87
CA ASP A 375 -15.57 1.03 -9.47
C ASP A 375 -15.55 -0.45 -9.11
N ILE A 376 -14.39 -1.11 -9.17
CA ILE A 376 -14.27 -2.51 -8.76
C ILE A 376 -14.69 -2.72 -7.30
N HIS A 377 -14.36 -1.80 -6.40
CA HIS A 377 -14.78 -1.89 -5.01
C HIS A 377 -16.29 -1.67 -4.82
N LEU A 378 -16.91 -0.79 -5.63
CA LEU A 378 -18.37 -0.65 -5.67
C LEU A 378 -19.03 -1.94 -6.16
N LEU A 379 -18.50 -2.55 -7.23
CA LEU A 379 -19.02 -3.81 -7.77
C LEU A 379 -18.91 -4.95 -6.75
N ILE A 380 -17.78 -5.07 -6.04
CA ILE A 380 -17.60 -6.08 -4.97
C ILE A 380 -18.65 -5.89 -3.87
N THR A 381 -18.82 -4.65 -3.38
CA THR A 381 -19.77 -4.35 -2.32
C THR A 381 -21.21 -4.54 -2.81
N GLY A 382 -21.53 -4.10 -4.03
CA GLY A 382 -22.85 -4.27 -4.63
C GLY A 382 -23.25 -5.73 -4.85
N MET A 383 -22.30 -6.55 -5.29
CA MET A 383 -22.50 -8.00 -5.41
C MET A 383 -22.76 -8.67 -4.06
N ASP A 384 -22.04 -8.27 -3.02
CA ASP A 384 -22.23 -8.80 -1.67
C ASP A 384 -23.62 -8.45 -1.11
N ILE A 385 -24.09 -7.22 -1.32
CA ILE A 385 -25.42 -6.74 -0.86
C ILE A 385 -26.55 -7.43 -1.61
N THR A 386 -26.42 -7.60 -2.94
CA THR A 386 -27.50 -8.08 -3.81
C THR A 386 -27.50 -9.57 -4.02
N GLY A 387 -26.39 -10.25 -3.79
CA GLY A 387 -26.17 -11.65 -4.16
C GLY A 387 -26.09 -11.90 -5.69
N LEU A 388 -26.05 -10.83 -6.51
CA LEU A 388 -26.01 -10.93 -7.97
C LEU A 388 -24.62 -10.57 -8.50
N SER A 389 -24.13 -11.32 -9.51
CA SER A 389 -22.83 -11.03 -10.13
C SER A 389 -22.82 -9.67 -10.81
N ALA A 390 -21.83 -8.84 -10.48
CA ALA A 390 -21.62 -7.52 -11.10
C ALA A 390 -20.59 -7.55 -12.25
N PHE A 391 -19.94 -8.70 -12.48
CA PHE A 391 -18.84 -8.83 -13.45
C PHE A 391 -19.22 -9.60 -14.73
N LYS A 392 -20.47 -10.01 -14.87
CA LYS A 392 -20.98 -10.77 -16.05
C LYS A 392 -22.39 -10.30 -16.38
#